data_cebdea423c77a3184631b4528fe212f4
#
_entry.id   cebdea423c77a3184631b4528fe212f4
#
_cell.length_a   1.000
_cell.length_b   1.000
_cell.length_c   1.000
_cell.angle_alpha   90.00
_cell.angle_beta   90.00
_cell.angle_gamma   90.00
#
_symmetry.space_group_name_H-M   'P 1'
#
loop_
_entity.id
_entity.type
_entity.pdbx_description
1 polymer ?
#
loop_
_entity_poly.entity_id
_entity_poly.type
_entity_poly.pdbx_seq_one_letter_code
_entity_poly.pdbx_strand_id
1 'polypeptide(L)'
;MRRLLPLLLCLCSAGAVFAQKRSLFDSLQYRAELQGTFSGGDHTPLWLNANKYGLSSLKKANGYVRGAIMRPLSNDDGRRWGVGYGVDVALAAGFTSTFILQQAYIEARWLKGVLTVGAKEQPMELKNQELSSGSQTLGINARPVPQVRIALPDYWSIPGTRNWLALKGHIAFGKTTDDGWQKDFAAPYTKRTENVLYHSKAGYLKIGPRRFTAELGLEMANQFGGRSYREIESGNWQWTDNEKGFKAFWHALVPGGSEVGEGLYGNAGGNHLGSWVIRLNYEADAFALGTYLDHYFEDESAMFQLDYDGYGKGDEWNSKKDNRFVLYDFKDMLLGVELKLKRFCWLNDMVVEYLYSKYQSGPIYHDRTPAYSDHIGGDDNYYNNYVYTGWQHWGQVMGNPLYRSPLYNEDGTIRVANNRMVAWHLGLSGDPLPSLHYRVLATYQTGLGTYDDPFVSPQYNFSLLAEMAWQLCQGWSLRGAFGMDQGKLLGDNYGVQLSIVKSGIFAK
;
A
#
# COMPACT_ATOMS: atom_id res chain seq x y z
N MET A 1 -5.82 8.19 28.08
CA MET A 1 -5.82 9.41 27.26
C MET A 1 -5.55 10.72 28.01
N ARG A 2 -6.00 10.96 29.25
CA ARG A 2 -5.78 12.23 29.98
C ARG A 2 -4.33 12.54 30.42
N ARG A 3 -3.39 11.59 30.38
CA ARG A 3 -1.98 11.78 30.79
C ARG A 3 -0.98 11.96 29.65
N LEU A 4 -1.39 11.79 28.38
CA LEU A 4 -0.55 12.03 27.19
C LEU A 4 -0.62 13.46 26.67
N LEU A 5 -1.69 14.18 27.00
CA LEU A 5 -1.90 15.57 26.59
C LEU A 5 -0.83 16.55 27.16
N PRO A 6 -0.42 16.46 28.44
CA PRO A 6 0.63 17.33 28.97
C PRO A 6 2.03 17.02 28.40
N LEU A 7 2.31 15.77 28.02
CA LEU A 7 3.59 15.41 27.40
C LEU A 7 3.70 15.98 25.98
N LEU A 8 2.60 15.97 25.23
CA LEU A 8 2.50 16.60 23.88
C LEU A 8 2.64 18.12 23.99
N LEU A 9 2.01 18.74 24.98
CA LEU A 9 2.12 20.19 25.24
C LEU A 9 3.54 20.60 25.69
N CYS A 10 4.24 19.77 26.47
CA CYS A 10 5.64 20.02 26.86
C CYS A 10 6.61 19.87 25.66
N LEU A 11 6.38 18.93 24.74
CA LEU A 11 7.14 18.82 23.49
C LEU A 11 6.91 20.02 22.55
N CYS A 12 5.68 20.54 22.50
CA CYS A 12 5.36 21.75 21.73
C CYS A 12 5.98 23.02 22.35
N SER A 13 6.05 23.11 23.69
CA SER A 13 6.63 24.29 24.36
C SER A 13 8.16 24.33 24.35
N ALA A 14 8.84 23.17 24.34
CA ALA A 14 10.29 23.10 24.24
C ALA A 14 10.83 23.47 22.85
N GLY A 15 10.00 23.35 21.79
CA GLY A 15 10.34 23.74 20.41
C GLY A 15 10.32 25.27 20.18
N ALA A 16 9.69 26.04 21.06
CA ALA A 16 9.50 27.48 20.87
C ALA A 16 10.73 28.35 21.19
N VAL A 17 11.78 27.79 21.82
CA VAL A 17 12.88 28.59 22.39
C VAL A 17 14.06 28.81 21.43
N PHE A 18 14.14 28.13 20.27
CA PHE A 18 15.29 28.25 19.36
C PHE A 18 14.96 28.54 17.88
N ALA A 19 13.80 29.12 17.58
CA ALA A 19 13.45 29.46 16.20
C ALA A 19 13.93 30.86 15.84
N GLN A 20 14.97 30.96 15.03
CA GLN A 20 15.23 32.15 14.20
C GLN A 20 13.95 32.46 13.42
N LYS A 21 13.47 33.73 13.55
CA LYS A 21 12.16 34.24 13.07
C LYS A 21 11.82 33.89 11.59
N ARG A 22 11.39 32.68 11.31
CA ARG A 22 10.45 32.43 10.21
C ARG A 22 9.12 32.04 10.83
N SER A 23 8.05 32.70 10.38
CA SER A 23 6.71 32.34 10.78
C SER A 23 6.40 30.91 10.39
N LEU A 24 5.70 30.17 11.22
CA LEU A 24 5.16 28.84 10.85
C LEU A 24 4.24 28.92 9.62
N PHE A 25 3.82 30.12 9.24
CA PHE A 25 2.97 30.40 8.09
C PHE A 25 3.75 30.83 6.83
N ASP A 26 5.10 30.83 6.89
CA ASP A 26 5.91 31.22 5.73
C ASP A 26 5.90 30.07 4.68
N SER A 27 5.77 30.45 3.40
CA SER A 27 5.86 29.56 2.25
C SER A 27 4.84 28.42 2.29
N LEU A 28 3.61 28.72 2.70
CA LEU A 28 2.49 27.80 2.62
C LEU A 28 2.17 27.51 1.15
N GLN A 29 2.11 26.25 0.82
CA GLN A 29 1.65 25.76 -0.48
C GLN A 29 0.13 25.59 -0.45
N TYR A 30 -0.53 25.92 -1.53
CA TYR A 30 -1.95 25.64 -1.71
C TYR A 30 -2.20 24.88 -3.01
N ARG A 31 -3.25 24.07 -3.00
CA ARG A 31 -3.81 23.40 -4.17
C ARG A 31 -5.34 23.49 -4.13
N ALA A 32 -5.93 23.85 -5.24
CA ALA A 32 -7.35 23.71 -5.51
C ALA A 32 -7.51 22.86 -6.77
N GLU A 33 -8.44 21.90 -6.74
CA GLU A 33 -8.64 20.97 -7.86
C GLU A 33 -10.12 20.69 -8.06
N LEU A 34 -10.54 20.68 -9.31
CA LEU A 34 -11.84 20.19 -9.76
C LEU A 34 -11.60 19.01 -10.68
N GLN A 35 -12.20 17.86 -10.40
CA GLN A 35 -12.14 16.68 -11.23
C GLN A 35 -13.54 16.13 -11.51
N GLY A 36 -13.76 15.69 -12.74
CA GLY A 36 -14.93 14.94 -13.16
C GLY A 36 -14.55 13.72 -13.98
N THR A 37 -15.26 12.61 -13.76
CA THR A 37 -15.10 11.34 -14.48
C THR A 37 -16.44 10.90 -15.01
N PHE A 38 -16.49 10.50 -16.29
CA PHE A 38 -17.67 9.94 -16.93
C PHE A 38 -17.27 8.67 -17.68
N SER A 39 -18.01 7.58 -17.41
CA SER A 39 -17.72 6.25 -17.94
C SER A 39 -18.97 5.57 -18.48
N GLY A 40 -18.78 4.71 -19.48
CA GLY A 40 -19.75 3.71 -19.94
C GLY A 40 -19.30 2.31 -19.56
N GLY A 41 -20.19 1.34 -19.65
CA GLY A 41 -19.98 -0.02 -19.15
C GLY A 41 -20.50 -0.20 -17.74
N ASP A 42 -19.86 -1.06 -16.95
CA ASP A 42 -20.28 -1.39 -15.58
C ASP A 42 -19.69 -0.44 -14.54
N HIS A 43 -18.41 -0.06 -14.73
CA HIS A 43 -17.64 0.72 -13.76
C HIS A 43 -16.78 1.80 -14.43
N THR A 44 -16.17 2.66 -13.61
CA THR A 44 -15.02 3.47 -14.02
C THR A 44 -13.84 2.55 -14.31
N PRO A 45 -13.15 2.70 -15.48
CA PRO A 45 -11.99 1.89 -15.83
C PRO A 45 -10.90 1.86 -14.74
N LEU A 46 -10.19 0.72 -14.66
CA LEU A 46 -9.20 0.45 -13.61
C LEU A 46 -8.23 1.60 -13.41
N TRP A 47 -7.55 2.04 -14.46
CA TRP A 47 -6.49 3.04 -14.33
C TRP A 47 -7.00 4.49 -14.19
N LEU A 48 -8.29 4.75 -14.40
CA LEU A 48 -8.93 6.00 -13.98
C LEU A 48 -9.24 5.99 -12.47
N ASN A 49 -9.29 4.82 -11.85
CA ASN A 49 -9.63 4.62 -10.43
C ASN A 49 -8.41 4.29 -9.56
N ALA A 50 -7.48 3.47 -10.03
CA ALA A 50 -6.38 2.90 -9.26
C ALA A 50 -5.22 3.88 -8.98
N ASN A 51 -4.47 3.61 -7.90
CA ASN A 51 -3.26 4.34 -7.51
C ASN A 51 -3.44 5.86 -7.34
N LYS A 52 -4.57 6.27 -6.75
CA LYS A 52 -4.94 7.68 -6.50
C LYS A 52 -5.14 7.96 -5.01
N TYR A 53 -4.47 7.22 -4.14
CA TYR A 53 -4.64 7.33 -2.68
C TYR A 53 -6.10 7.26 -2.24
N GLY A 54 -6.91 6.44 -2.92
CA GLY A 54 -8.32 6.29 -2.64
C GLY A 54 -9.22 7.48 -2.95
N LEU A 55 -8.68 8.54 -3.55
CA LEU A 55 -9.48 9.68 -4.04
C LEU A 55 -9.99 9.37 -5.45
N SER A 56 -10.82 8.34 -5.55
CA SER A 56 -11.38 7.80 -6.78
C SER A 56 -12.67 7.04 -6.50
N SER A 57 -13.40 6.65 -7.54
CA SER A 57 -14.64 5.92 -7.42
C SER A 57 -14.87 5.00 -8.62
N LEU A 58 -15.55 3.86 -8.38
CA LEU A 58 -16.01 2.95 -9.42
C LEU A 58 -17.32 3.41 -10.08
N LYS A 59 -18.06 4.37 -9.50
CA LYS A 59 -19.30 4.87 -10.09
C LYS A 59 -19.02 5.56 -11.43
N LYS A 60 -19.84 5.27 -12.42
CA LYS A 60 -19.70 5.74 -13.82
C LYS A 60 -19.64 7.26 -13.97
N ALA A 61 -20.40 7.98 -13.14
CA ALA A 61 -20.35 9.44 -13.03
C ALA A 61 -19.91 9.81 -11.62
N ASN A 62 -18.75 10.42 -11.52
CA ASN A 62 -18.19 10.83 -10.25
C ASN A 62 -17.31 12.09 -10.41
N GLY A 63 -17.04 12.76 -9.31
CA GLY A 63 -16.18 13.93 -9.32
C GLY A 63 -16.01 14.55 -7.95
N TYR A 64 -15.08 15.46 -7.84
CA TYR A 64 -14.81 16.18 -6.60
C TYR A 64 -14.29 17.60 -6.81
N VAL A 65 -14.47 18.41 -5.77
CA VAL A 65 -13.72 19.65 -5.55
C VAL A 65 -12.79 19.42 -4.36
N ARG A 66 -11.49 19.61 -4.53
CA ARG A 66 -10.44 19.39 -3.54
C ARG A 66 -9.72 20.69 -3.22
N GLY A 67 -9.43 20.92 -1.94
CA GLY A 67 -8.62 22.03 -1.45
C GLY A 67 -7.58 21.55 -0.47
N ALA A 68 -6.33 22.03 -0.62
CA ALA A 68 -5.25 21.69 0.28
C ALA A 68 -4.41 22.91 0.64
N ILE A 69 -3.93 22.95 1.88
CA ILE A 69 -2.93 23.90 2.39
C ILE A 69 -1.89 23.10 3.14
N MET A 70 -0.61 23.26 2.78
CA MET A 70 0.48 22.49 3.35
C MET A 70 1.71 23.37 3.58
N ARG A 71 2.42 23.08 4.66
CA ARG A 71 3.79 23.53 4.90
C ARG A 71 4.71 22.33 4.85
N PRO A 72 5.49 22.15 3.77
CA PRO A 72 6.39 20.99 3.66
C PRO A 72 7.58 21.13 4.62
N LEU A 73 8.11 20.01 5.09
CA LEU A 73 9.33 19.94 5.90
C LEU A 73 10.55 20.53 5.21
N SER A 74 10.60 20.51 3.87
CA SER A 74 11.68 21.08 3.06
C SER A 74 11.86 22.59 3.26
N ASN A 75 10.86 23.30 3.76
CA ASN A 75 11.00 24.71 4.15
C ASN A 75 12.07 24.91 5.25
N ASP A 76 12.38 23.87 6.00
CA ASP A 76 13.39 23.89 7.07
C ASP A 76 14.63 23.06 6.73
N ASP A 77 14.90 22.79 5.45
CA ASP A 77 16.10 22.05 5.03
C ASP A 77 17.38 22.79 5.47
N GLY A 78 18.40 21.99 5.84
CA GLY A 78 19.62 22.47 6.44
C GLY A 78 19.56 22.76 7.94
N ARG A 79 18.38 22.67 8.58
CA ARG A 79 18.22 22.84 10.03
C ARG A 79 18.15 21.52 10.78
N ARG A 80 18.56 21.54 12.06
CA ARG A 80 18.42 20.38 12.95
C ARG A 80 16.97 20.01 13.23
N TRP A 81 16.08 21.02 13.31
CA TRP A 81 14.66 20.89 13.55
C TRP A 81 13.87 21.40 12.36
N GLY A 82 12.79 20.76 12.06
CA GLY A 82 11.83 21.18 11.05
C GLY A 82 10.42 20.81 11.46
N VAL A 83 9.44 21.60 10.99
CA VAL A 83 8.03 21.36 11.22
C VAL A 83 7.31 21.41 9.87
N GLY A 84 6.55 20.34 9.57
CA GLY A 84 5.64 20.27 8.45
C GLY A 84 4.22 20.06 8.93
N TYR A 85 3.24 20.47 8.17
CA TYR A 85 1.83 20.17 8.42
C TYR A 85 1.02 20.35 7.15
N GLY A 86 -0.15 19.73 7.12
CA GLY A 86 -1.05 19.87 5.98
C GLY A 86 -2.47 19.48 6.32
N VAL A 87 -3.40 20.11 5.61
CA VAL A 87 -4.81 19.73 5.53
C VAL A 87 -5.19 19.69 4.07
N ASP A 88 -5.87 18.62 3.68
CA ASP A 88 -6.29 18.34 2.31
C ASP A 88 -7.67 17.66 2.38
N VAL A 89 -8.67 18.31 1.84
CA VAL A 89 -10.06 17.87 1.90
C VAL A 89 -10.71 17.88 0.53
N ALA A 90 -11.64 16.98 0.32
CA ALA A 90 -12.45 16.98 -0.89
C ALA A 90 -13.94 16.84 -0.57
N LEU A 91 -14.77 17.56 -1.34
CA LEU A 91 -16.21 17.34 -1.44
C LEU A 91 -16.45 16.54 -2.71
N ALA A 92 -17.00 15.34 -2.58
CA ALA A 92 -17.11 14.38 -3.64
C ALA A 92 -18.55 13.94 -3.91
N ALA A 93 -18.87 13.71 -5.16
CA ALA A 93 -20.13 13.15 -5.62
C ALA A 93 -19.87 11.81 -6.33
N GLY A 94 -20.65 10.78 -5.99
CA GLY A 94 -20.46 9.46 -6.54
C GLY A 94 -19.30 8.67 -5.89
N PHE A 95 -18.86 9.01 -4.70
CA PHE A 95 -17.84 8.31 -3.91
C PHE A 95 -18.45 7.53 -2.74
N THR A 96 -17.64 6.78 -2.03
CA THR A 96 -18.03 6.08 -0.79
C THR A 96 -18.32 7.06 0.36
N SER A 97 -17.88 8.30 0.26
CA SER A 97 -18.14 9.38 1.22
C SER A 97 -18.23 10.71 0.48
N THR A 98 -19.16 11.58 0.88
CA THR A 98 -19.32 12.91 0.30
C THR A 98 -18.24 13.89 0.78
N PHE A 99 -17.83 13.79 2.05
CA PHE A 99 -16.70 14.53 2.59
C PHE A 99 -15.52 13.60 2.80
N ILE A 100 -14.39 13.95 2.22
CA ILE A 100 -13.17 13.16 2.29
C ILE A 100 -12.07 14.00 2.92
N LEU A 101 -11.61 13.60 4.11
CA LEU A 101 -10.38 14.08 4.70
C LEU A 101 -9.24 13.26 4.09
N GLN A 102 -8.64 13.79 3.01
CA GLN A 102 -7.60 13.10 2.28
C GLN A 102 -6.29 13.07 3.05
N GLN A 103 -5.91 14.23 3.59
CA GLN A 103 -4.76 14.36 4.48
C GLN A 103 -5.05 15.34 5.61
N ALA A 104 -4.61 15.00 6.82
CA ALA A 104 -4.51 15.92 7.94
C ALA A 104 -3.38 15.44 8.84
N TYR A 105 -2.28 16.17 8.87
CA TYR A 105 -1.08 15.72 9.57
C TYR A 105 -0.23 16.87 10.11
N ILE A 106 0.58 16.52 11.10
CA ILE A 106 1.69 17.33 11.60
C ILE A 106 2.94 16.47 11.56
N GLU A 107 4.07 17.08 11.17
CA GLU A 107 5.38 16.47 11.14
C GLU A 107 6.39 17.27 11.95
N ALA A 108 7.22 16.56 12.68
CA ALA A 108 8.37 17.12 13.38
C ALA A 108 9.63 16.38 12.96
N ARG A 109 10.60 17.09 12.40
CA ARG A 109 11.92 16.53 12.06
C ARG A 109 12.92 16.89 13.13
N TRP A 110 13.68 15.91 13.57
CA TRP A 110 14.90 16.10 14.37
C TRP A 110 16.06 15.38 13.69
N LEU A 111 17.05 16.16 13.26
CA LEU A 111 18.17 15.66 12.45
C LEU A 111 17.67 14.99 11.15
N LYS A 112 17.74 13.67 11.10
CA LYS A 112 17.28 12.83 9.98
C LYS A 112 15.96 12.11 10.26
N GLY A 113 15.57 12.02 11.54
CA GLY A 113 14.32 11.35 11.95
C GLY A 113 13.11 12.28 11.82
N VAL A 114 11.99 11.73 11.42
CA VAL A 114 10.71 12.44 11.27
C VAL A 114 9.63 11.69 12.05
N LEU A 115 8.92 12.41 12.91
CA LEU A 115 7.68 11.98 13.54
C LEU A 115 6.51 12.60 12.79
N THR A 116 5.61 11.79 12.27
CA THR A 116 4.35 12.22 11.63
C THR A 116 3.17 11.75 12.46
N VAL A 117 2.19 12.62 12.70
CA VAL A 117 0.93 12.29 13.36
C VAL A 117 -0.21 12.71 12.47
N GLY A 118 -1.09 11.78 12.12
CA GLY A 118 -2.26 12.02 11.27
C GLY A 118 -2.28 11.17 10.00
N ALA A 119 -3.17 11.50 9.09
CA ALA A 119 -3.28 10.87 7.77
C ALA A 119 -2.44 11.65 6.75
N LYS A 120 -1.49 11.00 6.11
CA LYS A 120 -0.63 11.58 5.08
C LYS A 120 -0.41 10.57 3.95
N GLU A 121 -0.51 11.02 2.71
CA GLU A 121 -0.13 10.24 1.53
C GLU A 121 1.36 9.89 1.63
N GLN A 122 1.69 8.59 1.51
CA GLN A 122 3.05 8.08 1.52
C GLN A 122 3.38 7.50 0.14
N PRO A 123 4.53 7.78 -0.43
CA PRO A 123 4.91 7.19 -1.73
C PRO A 123 5.17 5.70 -1.60
N MET A 124 5.07 4.98 -2.72
CA MET A 124 5.59 3.62 -2.82
C MET A 124 7.11 3.63 -2.76
N GLU A 125 7.69 2.66 -2.11
CA GLU A 125 9.15 2.53 -2.05
C GLU A 125 9.68 1.65 -3.19
N LEU A 126 10.86 1.99 -3.68
CA LEU A 126 11.62 1.24 -4.69
C LEU A 126 10.89 1.03 -6.04
N LYS A 127 9.82 1.76 -6.31
CA LYS A 127 9.02 1.68 -7.54
C LYS A 127 8.75 3.06 -8.15
N ASN A 128 8.42 3.09 -9.42
CA ASN A 128 7.97 4.29 -10.10
C ASN A 128 6.56 4.67 -9.64
N GLN A 129 6.38 5.91 -9.18
CA GLN A 129 5.11 6.38 -8.61
C GLN A 129 3.98 6.54 -9.64
N GLU A 130 4.33 6.71 -10.90
CA GLU A 130 3.38 7.03 -11.97
C GLU A 130 3.14 5.86 -12.91
N LEU A 131 4.17 5.03 -13.13
CA LEU A 131 4.17 4.01 -14.17
C LEU A 131 4.09 2.58 -13.64
N SER A 132 4.36 2.32 -12.35
CA SER A 132 4.23 0.99 -11.76
C SER A 132 2.76 0.61 -11.56
N SER A 133 2.45 -0.68 -11.70
CA SER A 133 1.13 -1.22 -11.35
C SER A 133 0.80 -1.08 -9.87
N GLY A 134 1.80 -1.04 -9.00
CA GLY A 134 1.64 -0.85 -7.56
C GLY A 134 2.55 -1.72 -6.70
N SER A 135 2.73 -1.34 -5.43
CA SER A 135 3.41 -2.16 -4.43
C SER A 135 2.51 -3.26 -3.91
N GLN A 136 3.07 -4.42 -3.60
CA GLN A 136 2.30 -5.55 -3.09
C GLN A 136 1.81 -5.30 -1.65
N THR A 137 2.60 -4.68 -0.80
CA THR A 137 2.26 -4.46 0.62
C THR A 137 1.85 -3.02 0.90
N LEU A 138 2.74 -2.06 0.70
CA LEU A 138 2.54 -0.64 1.02
C LEU A 138 2.30 0.16 -0.27
N GLY A 139 1.08 0.07 -0.79
CA GLY A 139 0.66 0.73 -2.03
C GLY A 139 0.06 2.12 -1.82
N ILE A 140 -0.28 2.76 -2.93
CA ILE A 140 -0.92 4.09 -3.00
C ILE A 140 -2.37 4.01 -3.51
N ASN A 141 -2.96 2.82 -3.48
CA ASN A 141 -4.29 2.62 -4.05
C ASN A 141 -5.42 3.05 -3.12
N ALA A 142 -5.31 2.80 -1.81
CA ALA A 142 -6.33 3.13 -0.82
C ALA A 142 -6.07 4.48 -0.12
N ARG A 143 -7.10 5.00 0.58
CA ARG A 143 -6.97 6.22 1.39
C ARG A 143 -5.91 6.06 2.48
N PRO A 144 -5.13 7.13 2.78
CA PRO A 144 -4.16 7.11 3.86
C PRO A 144 -4.79 6.77 5.21
N VAL A 145 -4.18 5.85 5.95
CA VAL A 145 -4.61 5.51 7.30
C VAL A 145 -4.04 6.53 8.29
N PRO A 146 -4.87 7.15 9.16
CA PRO A 146 -4.39 7.99 10.25
C PRO A 146 -3.48 7.20 11.19
N GLN A 147 -2.26 7.72 11.43
CA GLN A 147 -1.22 6.99 12.17
C GLN A 147 -0.24 7.91 12.90
N VAL A 148 0.45 7.36 13.86
CA VAL A 148 1.69 7.89 14.42
C VAL A 148 2.82 7.12 13.77
N ARG A 149 3.69 7.80 13.03
CA ARG A 149 4.78 7.23 12.25
C ARG A 149 6.10 7.88 12.63
N ILE A 150 7.08 7.06 12.99
CA ILE A 150 8.46 7.45 13.16
C ILE A 150 9.24 6.91 11.97
N ALA A 151 9.94 7.77 11.26
CA ALA A 151 10.63 7.41 10.03
C ALA A 151 12.02 8.02 9.94
N LEU A 152 12.86 7.34 9.21
CA LEU A 152 14.05 7.84 8.55
C LEU A 152 13.72 7.87 7.05
N PRO A 153 13.13 8.97 6.52
CA PRO A 153 12.51 8.98 5.19
C PRO A 153 13.54 8.91 4.06
N ASP A 154 14.72 9.47 4.29
CA ASP A 154 15.81 9.49 3.32
C ASP A 154 16.93 8.54 3.73
N TYR A 155 17.67 8.02 2.75
CA TYR A 155 18.80 7.17 3.01
C TYR A 155 19.88 7.91 3.84
N TRP A 156 20.08 7.45 5.07
CA TRP A 156 21.13 7.90 5.95
C TRP A 156 22.36 7.02 5.77
N SER A 157 23.45 7.61 5.26
CA SER A 157 24.72 6.91 5.12
C SER A 157 25.29 6.53 6.47
N ILE A 158 25.60 5.25 6.66
CA ILE A 158 26.16 4.72 7.90
C ILE A 158 27.58 5.29 8.08
N PRO A 159 27.87 5.95 9.21
CA PRO A 159 29.21 6.47 9.48
C PRO A 159 30.28 5.38 9.39
N GLY A 160 31.43 5.70 8.80
CA GLY A 160 32.53 4.76 8.62
C GLY A 160 32.46 3.87 7.39
N THR A 161 31.36 3.81 6.67
CA THR A 161 31.20 2.96 5.47
C THR A 161 31.60 3.65 4.16
N ARG A 162 32.14 4.87 4.20
CA ARG A 162 32.51 5.68 3.03
C ARG A 162 31.35 5.84 2.03
N ASN A 163 30.10 5.96 2.54
CA ASN A 163 28.86 6.02 1.78
C ASN A 163 28.50 4.73 0.98
N TRP A 164 29.11 3.60 1.32
CA TRP A 164 28.77 2.32 0.70
C TRP A 164 27.46 1.75 1.22
N LEU A 165 27.12 2.04 2.48
CA LEU A 165 25.91 1.56 3.11
C LEU A 165 25.07 2.73 3.59
N ALA A 166 23.78 2.69 3.28
CA ALA A 166 22.81 3.65 3.78
C ALA A 166 21.50 2.95 4.16
N LEU A 167 20.83 3.48 5.18
CA LEU A 167 19.59 2.94 5.72
C LEU A 167 18.48 3.97 5.62
N LYS A 168 17.25 3.52 5.36
CA LYS A 168 15.99 4.24 5.59
C LYS A 168 14.94 3.28 6.12
N GLY A 169 13.83 3.81 6.64
CA GLY A 169 12.74 2.97 7.11
C GLY A 169 11.76 3.70 7.99
N HIS A 170 10.78 2.96 8.49
CA HIS A 170 9.77 3.50 9.39
C HIS A 170 9.15 2.43 10.29
N ILE A 171 8.49 2.91 11.34
CA ILE A 171 7.55 2.17 12.17
C ILE A 171 6.34 3.08 12.39
N ALA A 172 5.13 2.54 12.23
CA ALA A 172 3.90 3.29 12.39
C ALA A 172 2.81 2.46 13.05
N PHE A 173 1.98 3.11 13.84
CA PHE A 173 0.75 2.57 14.40
C PHE A 173 -0.39 3.51 14.11
N GLY A 174 -1.52 2.97 13.65
CA GLY A 174 -2.69 3.74 13.25
C GLY A 174 -3.99 3.01 13.53
N LYS A 175 -5.05 3.56 12.96
CA LYS A 175 -6.38 2.99 13.06
C LYS A 175 -7.10 3.21 11.73
N THR A 176 -7.67 2.15 11.18
CA THR A 176 -8.50 2.25 9.97
C THR A 176 -9.78 3.04 10.28
N THR A 177 -10.26 3.75 9.27
CA THR A 177 -11.49 4.55 9.34
C THR A 177 -12.41 4.13 8.19
N ASP A 178 -13.72 4.14 8.40
CA ASP A 178 -14.67 3.80 7.34
C ASP A 178 -16.01 4.57 7.43
N ASP A 179 -16.18 5.36 8.50
CA ASP A 179 -17.40 6.15 8.75
C ASP A 179 -18.70 5.31 8.56
N GLY A 180 -18.65 4.03 8.96
CA GLY A 180 -19.73 3.08 8.80
C GLY A 180 -19.88 2.47 7.39
N TRP A 181 -18.97 2.77 6.46
CA TRP A 181 -19.02 2.24 5.09
C TRP A 181 -19.16 0.70 5.06
N GLN A 182 -18.40 -0.02 5.89
CA GLN A 182 -18.49 -1.49 5.94
C GLN A 182 -19.88 -1.96 6.35
N LYS A 183 -20.52 -1.26 7.29
CA LYS A 183 -21.88 -1.59 7.72
C LYS A 183 -22.93 -1.38 6.63
N ASP A 184 -22.76 -0.34 5.82
CA ASP A 184 -23.69 -0.01 4.73
C ASP A 184 -23.45 -0.87 3.49
N PHE A 185 -22.21 -1.32 3.26
CA PHE A 185 -21.83 -2.12 2.10
C PHE A 185 -22.06 -3.62 2.31
N ALA A 186 -21.83 -4.13 3.54
CA ALA A 186 -21.87 -5.56 3.83
C ALA A 186 -23.27 -6.12 3.67
N ALA A 187 -23.41 -7.11 2.78
CA ALA A 187 -24.67 -7.86 2.61
C ALA A 187 -24.92 -8.80 3.81
N PRO A 188 -26.16 -9.29 3.99
CA PRO A 188 -26.48 -10.34 4.95
C PRO A 188 -25.53 -11.55 4.83
N TYR A 189 -25.22 -12.18 5.97
CA TYR A 189 -24.32 -13.34 6.09
C TYR A 189 -22.86 -13.08 5.71
N THR A 190 -22.46 -11.81 5.55
CA THR A 190 -21.08 -11.44 5.27
C THR A 190 -20.39 -10.92 6.53
N LYS A 191 -19.07 -10.77 6.43
CA LYS A 191 -18.22 -10.30 7.51
C LYS A 191 -17.97 -8.80 7.39
N ARG A 192 -17.92 -8.09 8.53
CA ARG A 192 -17.46 -6.71 8.64
C ARG A 192 -16.65 -6.52 9.91
N THR A 193 -15.87 -5.46 9.97
CA THR A 193 -15.02 -5.15 11.14
C THR A 193 -15.16 -3.70 11.57
N GLU A 194 -14.93 -3.44 12.85
CA GLU A 194 -14.98 -2.10 13.43
C GLU A 194 -13.76 -1.86 14.33
N ASN A 195 -13.28 -0.61 14.31
CA ASN A 195 -12.20 -0.15 15.17
C ASN A 195 -10.88 -0.93 15.01
N VAL A 196 -10.61 -1.45 13.82
CA VAL A 196 -9.38 -2.19 13.51
C VAL A 196 -8.18 -1.26 13.61
N LEU A 197 -7.15 -1.73 14.28
CA LEU A 197 -5.87 -1.06 14.38
C LEU A 197 -4.98 -1.45 13.20
N TYR A 198 -4.07 -0.58 12.86
CA TYR A 198 -3.13 -0.70 11.76
C TYR A 198 -1.70 -0.58 12.27
N HIS A 199 -0.82 -1.41 11.76
CA HIS A 199 0.61 -1.30 11.96
C HIS A 199 1.33 -1.43 10.63
N SER A 200 2.39 -0.65 10.43
CA SER A 200 3.35 -0.87 9.34
C SER A 200 4.76 -0.60 9.82
N LYS A 201 5.70 -1.34 9.26
CA LYS A 201 7.13 -1.15 9.44
C LYS A 201 7.85 -1.52 8.17
N ALA A 202 8.92 -0.80 7.86
CA ALA A 202 9.79 -1.15 6.76
C ALA A 202 11.22 -0.72 7.04
N GLY A 203 12.16 -1.49 6.54
CA GLY A 203 13.58 -1.18 6.57
C GLY A 203 14.20 -1.44 5.21
N TYR A 204 15.06 -0.52 4.76
CA TYR A 204 15.73 -0.60 3.46
C TYR A 204 17.21 -0.33 3.64
N LEU A 205 18.04 -1.23 3.11
CA LEU A 205 19.48 -1.10 3.04
C LEU A 205 19.88 -0.80 1.61
N LYS A 206 20.56 0.32 1.39
CA LYS A 206 21.19 0.66 0.11
C LYS A 206 22.66 0.35 0.16
N ILE A 207 23.17 -0.33 -0.87
CA ILE A 207 24.54 -0.78 -1.03
C ILE A 207 25.10 -0.17 -2.33
N GLY A 208 26.30 0.38 -2.28
CA GLY A 208 26.98 0.96 -3.43
C GLY A 208 26.84 2.49 -3.54
N PRO A 209 27.96 3.22 -3.83
CA PRO A 209 27.97 4.67 -3.71
C PRO A 209 27.76 5.44 -5.02
N ARG A 210 27.75 4.79 -6.18
CA ARG A 210 27.84 5.48 -7.49
C ARG A 210 26.90 4.89 -8.53
N ARG A 211 27.46 4.50 -9.68
CA ARG A 211 26.72 4.08 -10.88
C ARG A 211 25.93 2.79 -10.70
N PHE A 212 26.38 1.89 -9.84
CA PHE A 212 25.67 0.66 -9.52
C PHE A 212 25.28 0.66 -8.04
N THR A 213 24.00 0.51 -7.75
CA THR A 213 23.48 0.38 -6.38
C THR A 213 22.49 -0.77 -6.29
N ALA A 214 22.51 -1.45 -5.15
CA ALA A 214 21.51 -2.43 -4.76
C ALA A 214 20.73 -1.91 -3.54
N GLU A 215 19.44 -2.09 -3.54
CA GLU A 215 18.54 -1.75 -2.44
C GLU A 215 17.79 -3.01 -2.02
N LEU A 216 17.90 -3.35 -0.74
CA LEU A 216 17.25 -4.51 -0.14
C LEU A 216 16.29 -4.00 0.91
N GLY A 217 15.05 -4.43 0.88
CA GLY A 217 14.03 -3.99 1.83
C GLY A 217 13.14 -5.12 2.31
N LEU A 218 12.60 -4.92 3.50
CA LEU A 218 11.51 -5.70 4.04
C LEU A 218 10.40 -4.74 4.46
N GLU A 219 9.23 -4.90 3.85
CA GLU A 219 7.99 -4.22 4.21
C GLU A 219 7.11 -5.18 4.97
N MET A 220 6.53 -4.75 6.07
CA MET A 220 5.55 -5.53 6.82
C MET A 220 4.41 -4.65 7.29
N ALA A 221 3.22 -5.20 7.28
CA ALA A 221 2.03 -4.54 7.78
C ALA A 221 1.12 -5.53 8.51
N ASN A 222 0.23 -4.99 9.34
CA ASN A 222 -0.70 -5.80 10.13
C ASN A 222 -1.99 -5.03 10.41
N GLN A 223 -3.11 -5.74 10.33
CA GLN A 223 -4.40 -5.33 10.91
C GLN A 223 -4.62 -6.13 12.18
N PHE A 224 -4.91 -5.46 13.30
CA PHE A 224 -5.04 -6.11 14.60
C PHE A 224 -6.08 -5.42 15.48
N GLY A 225 -6.47 -6.06 16.56
CA GLY A 225 -7.45 -5.50 17.50
C GLY A 225 -8.82 -5.26 16.86
N GLY A 226 -9.59 -4.36 17.46
CA GLY A 226 -10.94 -4.07 16.98
C GLY A 226 -11.94 -5.18 17.26
N ARG A 227 -12.99 -5.20 16.46
CA ARG A 227 -14.09 -6.17 16.58
C ARG A 227 -14.50 -6.67 15.21
N SER A 228 -14.66 -7.98 15.09
CA SER A 228 -15.17 -8.64 13.89
C SER A 228 -16.61 -9.09 14.10
N TYR A 229 -17.45 -8.85 13.10
CA TYR A 229 -18.86 -9.22 13.10
C TYR A 229 -19.11 -10.18 11.94
N ARG A 230 -19.91 -11.21 12.21
CA ARG A 230 -20.44 -12.13 11.20
C ARG A 230 -21.92 -12.35 11.47
N GLU A 231 -22.74 -12.19 10.47
CA GLU A 231 -24.15 -12.56 10.55
C GLU A 231 -24.27 -14.07 10.31
N ILE A 232 -24.84 -14.80 11.27
CA ILE A 232 -25.04 -16.26 11.21
C ILE A 232 -26.46 -16.65 10.79
N GLU A 233 -27.45 -15.79 11.12
CA GLU A 233 -28.85 -15.90 10.72
C GLU A 233 -29.36 -14.49 10.49
N SER A 234 -30.41 -14.31 9.70
CA SER A 234 -30.98 -13.00 9.39
C SER A 234 -31.21 -12.16 10.65
N GLY A 235 -30.49 -11.07 10.78
CA GLY A 235 -30.53 -10.18 11.94
C GLY A 235 -29.77 -10.66 13.19
N ASN A 236 -29.23 -11.87 13.18
CA ASN A 236 -28.47 -12.43 14.30
C ASN A 236 -26.96 -12.32 14.04
N TRP A 237 -26.35 -11.29 14.61
CA TRP A 237 -24.95 -10.98 14.47
C TRP A 237 -24.13 -11.53 15.64
N GLN A 238 -23.15 -12.36 15.34
CA GLN A 238 -22.09 -12.70 16.28
C GLN A 238 -20.92 -11.73 16.11
N TRP A 239 -20.24 -11.43 17.20
CA TRP A 239 -19.04 -10.63 17.20
C TRP A 239 -17.94 -11.26 18.04
N THR A 240 -16.71 -11.00 17.64
CA THR A 240 -15.51 -11.39 18.36
C THR A 240 -14.71 -10.14 18.68
N ASP A 241 -14.39 -9.93 19.94
CA ASP A 241 -13.41 -8.91 20.34
C ASP A 241 -12.01 -9.48 20.13
N ASN A 242 -11.25 -8.88 19.21
CA ASN A 242 -9.89 -9.28 18.92
C ASN A 242 -8.94 -8.83 20.04
N GLU A 243 -7.69 -9.32 20.05
CA GLU A 243 -6.69 -9.03 21.07
C GLU A 243 -6.54 -7.52 21.33
N LYS A 244 -6.45 -7.10 22.58
CA LYS A 244 -6.44 -5.69 23.02
C LYS A 244 -5.25 -5.38 23.92
N GLY A 245 -5.00 -4.08 24.12
CA GLY A 245 -4.01 -3.56 25.05
C GLY A 245 -2.58 -3.68 24.52
N PHE A 246 -1.61 -3.54 25.44
CA PHE A 246 -0.18 -3.50 25.08
C PHE A 246 0.30 -4.78 24.38
N LYS A 247 -0.27 -5.93 24.73
CA LYS A 247 0.09 -7.23 24.16
C LYS A 247 -0.21 -7.25 22.65
N ALA A 248 -1.38 -6.74 22.23
CA ALA A 248 -1.74 -6.65 20.82
C ALA A 248 -0.77 -5.74 20.02
N PHE A 249 -0.36 -4.61 20.59
CA PHE A 249 0.67 -3.75 19.96
C PHE A 249 2.03 -4.43 19.84
N TRP A 250 2.39 -5.24 20.87
CA TRP A 250 3.64 -5.99 20.83
C TRP A 250 3.61 -7.08 19.76
N HIS A 251 2.51 -7.85 19.66
CA HIS A 251 2.33 -8.88 18.63
C HIS A 251 2.26 -8.28 17.21
N ALA A 252 1.70 -7.09 17.07
CA ALA A 252 1.75 -6.39 15.79
C ALA A 252 3.19 -5.98 15.39
N LEU A 253 4.00 -5.56 16.37
CA LEU A 253 5.39 -5.18 16.13
C LEU A 253 6.29 -6.39 15.89
N VAL A 254 6.15 -7.43 16.72
CA VAL A 254 6.88 -8.70 16.61
C VAL A 254 5.84 -9.78 16.42
N PRO A 255 5.70 -10.34 15.20
CA PRO A 255 4.68 -11.34 14.92
C PRO A 255 4.64 -12.44 15.99
N GLY A 256 3.45 -12.73 16.49
CA GLY A 256 3.24 -13.69 17.59
C GLY A 256 1.79 -13.65 18.07
N GLY A 257 1.48 -14.49 19.07
CA GLY A 257 0.11 -14.67 19.54
C GLY A 257 -0.63 -15.77 18.77
N SER A 258 -1.94 -15.79 18.90
CA SER A 258 -2.83 -16.67 18.15
C SER A 258 -4.18 -15.97 17.99
N GLU A 259 -4.90 -16.30 16.95
CA GLU A 259 -6.26 -15.81 16.72
C GLU A 259 -7.30 -16.66 17.46
N VAL A 260 -8.42 -16.02 17.82
CA VAL A 260 -9.54 -16.73 18.46
C VAL A 260 -10.21 -17.62 17.41
N GLY A 261 -10.22 -18.94 17.66
CA GLY A 261 -10.88 -19.92 16.77
C GLY A 261 -9.96 -20.63 15.81
N GLU A 262 -8.66 -20.35 15.81
CA GLU A 262 -7.68 -21.16 15.11
C GLU A 262 -7.52 -22.53 15.77
N GLY A 263 -7.34 -23.57 14.93
CA GLY A 263 -7.17 -24.95 15.37
C GLY A 263 -5.75 -25.23 15.90
N LEU A 264 -5.25 -26.44 15.61
CA LEU A 264 -3.92 -26.90 16.04
C LEU A 264 -2.75 -26.11 15.43
N TYR A 265 -2.98 -25.43 14.32
CA TYR A 265 -2.00 -24.68 13.53
C TYR A 265 -2.38 -23.18 13.57
N GLY A 266 -2.03 -22.52 14.66
CA GLY A 266 -2.31 -21.07 14.82
C GLY A 266 -1.30 -20.23 14.07
N ASN A 267 -1.79 -19.23 13.33
CA ASN A 267 -0.97 -18.15 12.78
C ASN A 267 -0.73 -17.06 13.84
N ALA A 268 0.20 -16.13 13.56
CA ALA A 268 0.39 -14.96 14.41
C ALA A 268 -0.91 -14.14 14.49
N GLY A 269 -1.25 -13.67 15.71
CA GLY A 269 -2.48 -12.90 15.92
C GLY A 269 -2.51 -11.60 15.14
N GLY A 270 -3.57 -11.40 14.35
CA GLY A 270 -3.73 -10.28 13.42
C GLY A 270 -3.59 -10.71 11.95
N ASN A 271 -3.84 -9.79 11.03
CA ASN A 271 -3.64 -10.00 9.60
C ASN A 271 -2.24 -9.50 9.20
N HIS A 272 -1.22 -10.33 9.42
CA HIS A 272 0.16 -10.03 9.07
C HIS A 272 0.42 -10.28 7.59
N LEU A 273 1.11 -9.35 6.94
CA LEU A 273 1.53 -9.48 5.55
C LEU A 273 2.80 -8.64 5.31
N GLY A 274 3.49 -8.94 4.24
CA GLY A 274 4.70 -8.21 3.91
C GLY A 274 5.25 -8.51 2.53
N SER A 275 6.37 -7.88 2.23
CA SER A 275 7.13 -8.08 0.99
C SER A 275 8.63 -7.99 1.23
N TRP A 276 9.36 -8.91 0.65
CA TRP A 276 10.77 -8.73 0.36
C TRP A 276 10.89 -7.91 -0.92
N VAL A 277 11.54 -6.75 -0.83
CA VAL A 277 11.73 -5.86 -1.97
C VAL A 277 13.21 -5.69 -2.27
N ILE A 278 13.57 -5.89 -3.52
CA ILE A 278 14.96 -5.78 -4.00
C ILE A 278 14.94 -4.87 -5.23
N ARG A 279 15.87 -3.92 -5.30
CA ARG A 279 16.06 -3.11 -6.48
C ARG A 279 17.54 -2.97 -6.82
N LEU A 280 17.89 -3.23 -8.06
CA LEU A 280 19.21 -3.01 -8.63
C LEU A 280 19.14 -1.82 -9.58
N ASN A 281 20.02 -0.84 -9.42
CA ASN A 281 20.08 0.33 -10.28
C ASN A 281 21.44 0.44 -10.94
N TYR A 282 21.41 0.80 -12.23
CA TYR A 282 22.58 1.18 -12.99
C TYR A 282 22.37 2.56 -13.61
N GLU A 283 23.29 3.47 -13.33
CA GLU A 283 23.24 4.86 -13.74
C GLU A 283 24.30 5.15 -14.79
N ALA A 284 23.89 5.38 -16.03
CA ALA A 284 24.74 5.84 -17.13
C ALA A 284 24.48 7.31 -17.45
N ASP A 285 25.33 7.90 -18.29
CA ASP A 285 25.21 9.33 -18.66
C ASP A 285 23.98 9.59 -19.57
N ALA A 286 23.56 8.61 -20.37
CA ALA A 286 22.44 8.71 -21.30
C ALA A 286 21.14 8.09 -20.78
N PHE A 287 21.22 7.14 -19.84
CA PHE A 287 20.07 6.41 -19.33
C PHE A 287 20.29 5.95 -17.87
N ALA A 288 19.24 5.60 -17.18
CA ALA A 288 19.25 4.83 -15.95
C ALA A 288 18.40 3.57 -16.11
N LEU A 289 18.89 2.44 -15.63
CA LEU A 289 18.21 1.16 -15.64
C LEU A 289 17.98 0.71 -14.20
N GLY A 290 16.75 0.43 -13.85
CA GLY A 290 16.35 -0.19 -12.59
C GLY A 290 15.70 -1.55 -12.85
N THR A 291 16.07 -2.57 -12.08
CA THR A 291 15.32 -3.83 -12.03
C THR A 291 14.88 -4.07 -10.60
N TYR A 292 13.67 -4.55 -10.40
CA TYR A 292 13.17 -4.79 -9.05
C TYR A 292 12.32 -6.04 -8.95
N LEU A 293 12.29 -6.57 -7.73
CA LEU A 293 11.47 -7.69 -7.30
C LEU A 293 10.72 -7.27 -6.04
N ASP A 294 9.43 -7.63 -5.98
CA ASP A 294 8.59 -7.49 -4.81
C ASP A 294 7.92 -8.84 -4.57
N HIS A 295 8.48 -9.62 -3.63
CA HIS A 295 8.02 -10.94 -3.26
C HIS A 295 7.11 -10.84 -2.04
N TYR A 296 5.81 -11.02 -2.26
CA TYR A 296 4.77 -10.90 -1.26
C TYR A 296 4.62 -12.18 -0.45
N PHE A 297 4.27 -12.03 0.83
CA PHE A 297 3.97 -13.12 1.76
C PHE A 297 2.89 -12.68 2.76
N GLU A 298 2.18 -13.65 3.33
CA GLU A 298 1.29 -13.45 4.46
C GLU A 298 1.75 -14.26 5.66
N ASP A 299 1.44 -13.75 6.87
CA ASP A 299 1.86 -14.31 8.15
C ASP A 299 3.37 -14.59 8.20
N GLU A 300 3.76 -15.84 8.39
CA GLU A 300 5.15 -16.29 8.40
C GLU A 300 5.53 -17.08 7.13
N SER A 301 4.58 -17.26 6.21
CA SER A 301 4.80 -17.96 4.96
C SER A 301 5.79 -17.21 4.05
N ALA A 302 6.44 -17.93 3.15
CA ALA A 302 7.42 -17.36 2.21
C ALA A 302 8.57 -16.53 2.83
N MET A 303 8.78 -16.63 4.14
CA MET A 303 9.92 -16.06 4.84
C MET A 303 11.03 -17.10 5.06
N PHE A 304 12.25 -16.61 5.32
CA PHE A 304 13.30 -17.47 5.84
C PHE A 304 12.98 -17.88 7.28
N GLN A 305 12.75 -19.18 7.50
CA GLN A 305 12.48 -19.72 8.82
C GLN A 305 13.50 -20.78 9.21
N LEU A 306 13.76 -20.86 10.51
CA LEU A 306 14.42 -22.01 11.12
C LEU A 306 13.34 -23.01 11.53
N ASP A 307 13.45 -24.22 11.05
CA ASP A 307 12.59 -25.31 11.48
C ASP A 307 12.96 -25.74 12.90
N TYR A 308 12.28 -25.19 13.88
CA TYR A 308 12.51 -25.52 15.29
C TYR A 308 11.84 -26.82 15.72
N ASP A 309 10.86 -27.30 14.95
CA ASP A 309 10.05 -28.46 15.26
C ASP A 309 10.26 -29.61 14.28
N GLY A 310 11.40 -29.65 13.61
CA GLY A 310 11.75 -30.71 12.68
C GLY A 310 11.81 -32.08 13.36
N TYR A 311 11.07 -33.04 12.82
CA TYR A 311 11.02 -34.42 13.30
C TYR A 311 11.53 -35.36 12.24
N GLY A 312 11.93 -36.59 12.64
CA GLY A 312 12.34 -37.65 11.73
C GLY A 312 11.16 -38.26 10.97
N LYS A 313 11.46 -39.10 9.99
CA LYS A 313 10.49 -39.87 9.19
C LYS A 313 10.42 -41.32 9.65
N GLY A 314 9.28 -41.99 9.36
CA GLY A 314 9.07 -43.37 9.73
C GLY A 314 9.11 -43.56 11.25
N ASP A 315 9.89 -44.54 11.73
CA ASP A 315 9.99 -44.84 13.16
C ASP A 315 10.57 -43.71 14.01
N GLU A 316 11.20 -42.71 13.37
CA GLU A 316 11.77 -41.56 14.03
C GLU A 316 10.78 -40.35 14.08
N TRP A 317 9.51 -40.54 13.78
CA TRP A 317 8.51 -39.45 13.70
C TRP A 317 8.43 -38.57 14.94
N ASN A 318 8.74 -39.13 16.12
CA ASN A 318 8.73 -38.40 17.39
C ASN A 318 10.14 -37.98 17.85
N SER A 319 11.15 -38.16 17.05
CA SER A 319 12.53 -37.81 17.34
C SER A 319 12.83 -36.43 16.77
N LYS A 320 13.00 -35.43 17.66
CA LYS A 320 13.39 -34.09 17.22
C LYS A 320 14.75 -34.15 16.53
N LYS A 321 14.83 -33.60 15.32
CA LYS A 321 16.06 -33.44 14.56
C LYS A 321 16.67 -32.07 14.83
N ASP A 322 17.89 -31.87 14.35
CA ASP A 322 18.52 -30.57 14.41
C ASP A 322 17.68 -29.53 13.63
N ASN A 323 17.70 -28.29 14.12
CA ASN A 323 17.06 -27.18 13.44
C ASN A 323 17.59 -27.08 12.01
N ARG A 324 16.69 -26.97 11.06
CA ARG A 324 17.02 -26.75 9.66
C ARG A 324 16.39 -25.47 9.16
N PHE A 325 17.03 -24.91 8.15
CA PHE A 325 16.58 -23.70 7.50
C PHE A 325 15.54 -24.08 6.44
N VAL A 326 14.31 -23.60 6.58
CA VAL A 326 13.24 -23.82 5.63
C VAL A 326 13.17 -22.63 4.67
N LEU A 327 13.28 -22.91 3.38
CA LEU A 327 13.15 -21.92 2.33
C LEU A 327 11.87 -22.18 1.55
N TYR A 328 10.95 -21.21 1.58
CA TYR A 328 9.73 -21.27 0.77
C TYR A 328 10.02 -21.06 -0.72
N ASP A 329 9.11 -21.52 -1.56
CA ASP A 329 9.18 -21.31 -3.00
C ASP A 329 8.99 -19.81 -3.37
N PHE A 330 9.97 -19.20 -4.00
CA PHE A 330 9.92 -17.83 -4.49
C PHE A 330 9.18 -17.73 -5.85
N LYS A 331 7.91 -18.14 -5.89
CA LYS A 331 7.11 -18.11 -7.13
C LYS A 331 6.25 -16.85 -7.24
N ASP A 332 5.60 -16.46 -6.14
CA ASP A 332 4.71 -15.31 -6.13
C ASP A 332 5.54 -14.02 -5.99
N MET A 333 5.50 -13.20 -7.03
CA MET A 333 6.30 -11.98 -7.08
C MET A 333 5.80 -11.01 -8.13
N LEU A 334 6.17 -9.76 -7.97
CA LEU A 334 6.15 -8.75 -9.01
C LEU A 334 7.60 -8.49 -9.41
N LEU A 335 7.92 -8.73 -10.68
CA LEU A 335 9.19 -8.39 -11.29
C LEU A 335 9.00 -7.16 -12.15
N GLY A 336 9.92 -6.19 -12.05
CA GLY A 336 9.86 -4.97 -12.82
C GLY A 336 11.20 -4.56 -13.40
N VAL A 337 11.13 -3.90 -14.56
CA VAL A 337 12.26 -3.23 -15.22
C VAL A 337 11.84 -1.80 -15.51
N GLU A 338 12.65 -0.84 -15.11
CA GLU A 338 12.47 0.59 -15.36
C GLU A 338 13.65 1.12 -16.17
N LEU A 339 13.36 1.79 -17.28
CA LEU A 339 14.35 2.46 -18.12
C LEU A 339 14.03 3.94 -18.21
N LYS A 340 14.95 4.79 -17.72
CA LYS A 340 14.89 6.25 -17.84
C LYS A 340 15.86 6.73 -18.91
N LEU A 341 15.34 7.41 -19.93
CA LEU A 341 16.10 7.99 -21.01
C LEU A 341 16.31 9.49 -20.75
N LYS A 342 17.56 9.90 -20.46
CA LYS A 342 17.87 11.26 -20.02
C LYS A 342 17.91 12.31 -21.14
N ARG A 343 17.96 11.88 -22.39
CA ARG A 343 18.15 12.74 -23.56
C ARG A 343 17.02 12.65 -24.58
N PHE A 344 15.96 11.92 -24.28
CA PHE A 344 14.86 11.69 -25.20
C PHE A 344 13.54 12.10 -24.57
N CYS A 345 13.01 13.26 -24.97
CA CYS A 345 11.84 13.85 -24.32
C CYS A 345 10.51 13.19 -24.72
N TRP A 346 10.42 12.55 -25.89
CA TRP A 346 9.21 11.85 -26.31
C TRP A 346 8.92 10.57 -25.51
N LEU A 347 9.97 9.92 -25.02
CA LEU A 347 9.87 8.77 -24.14
C LEU A 347 11.01 8.90 -23.12
N ASN A 348 10.72 9.39 -21.95
CA ASN A 348 11.74 9.61 -20.94
C ASN A 348 11.73 8.55 -19.83
N ASP A 349 10.62 7.85 -19.66
CA ASP A 349 10.54 6.77 -18.67
C ASP A 349 9.66 5.60 -19.17
N MET A 350 10.09 4.38 -18.93
CA MET A 350 9.39 3.16 -19.30
C MET A 350 9.49 2.14 -18.17
N VAL A 351 8.37 1.52 -17.82
CA VAL A 351 8.27 0.42 -16.84
C VAL A 351 7.61 -0.77 -17.51
N VAL A 352 8.20 -1.95 -17.33
CA VAL A 352 7.59 -3.24 -17.68
C VAL A 352 7.55 -4.10 -16.45
N GLU A 353 6.38 -4.64 -16.11
CA GLU A 353 6.21 -5.50 -14.93
C GLU A 353 5.53 -6.82 -15.31
N TYR A 354 5.91 -7.85 -14.56
CA TYR A 354 5.29 -9.16 -14.55
C TYR A 354 4.87 -9.50 -13.12
N LEU A 355 3.58 -9.67 -12.88
CA LEU A 355 3.02 -10.10 -11.61
C LEU A 355 2.55 -11.55 -11.72
N TYR A 356 2.97 -12.38 -10.77
CA TYR A 356 2.52 -13.74 -10.59
C TYR A 356 2.11 -13.95 -9.13
N SER A 357 0.87 -14.38 -8.88
CA SER A 357 0.34 -14.66 -7.55
C SER A 357 -0.51 -15.94 -7.52
N LYS A 358 -0.20 -16.91 -8.37
CA LYS A 358 -1.02 -18.13 -8.50
C LYS A 358 -0.73 -19.18 -7.44
N TYR A 359 0.49 -19.21 -6.91
CA TYR A 359 0.96 -20.28 -6.04
C TYR A 359 0.45 -20.10 -4.61
N GLN A 360 0.56 -18.90 -4.04
CA GLN A 360 0.14 -18.53 -2.68
C GLN A 360 0.61 -19.55 -1.65
N SER A 361 1.93 -19.66 -1.50
CA SER A 361 2.58 -20.54 -0.55
C SER A 361 2.15 -20.19 0.87
N GLY A 362 1.35 -21.04 1.46
CA GLY A 362 0.86 -20.89 2.81
C GLY A 362 1.85 -21.39 3.86
N PRO A 363 1.46 -21.36 5.14
CA PRO A 363 2.30 -21.78 6.25
C PRO A 363 2.70 -23.25 6.16
N ILE A 364 3.86 -23.58 6.73
CA ILE A 364 4.36 -24.94 6.84
C ILE A 364 4.08 -25.46 8.25
N TYR A 365 3.42 -26.61 8.32
CA TYR A 365 3.02 -27.25 9.57
C TYR A 365 3.72 -28.56 9.80
N HIS A 366 3.82 -28.96 11.09
CA HIS A 366 4.18 -30.29 11.52
C HIS A 366 2.99 -31.00 12.16
N ASP A 367 2.53 -32.08 11.53
CA ASP A 367 1.46 -32.91 12.10
C ASP A 367 1.93 -33.77 13.27
N ARG A 368 3.24 -34.09 13.34
CA ARG A 368 3.87 -34.87 14.41
C ARG A 368 3.24 -36.25 14.59
N THR A 369 2.87 -36.88 13.49
CA THR A 369 2.33 -38.24 13.48
C THR A 369 3.19 -39.20 12.65
N PRO A 370 3.09 -40.54 12.84
CA PRO A 370 3.79 -41.48 12.00
C PRO A 370 3.45 -41.40 10.51
N ALA A 371 2.21 -40.97 10.21
CA ALA A 371 1.74 -40.81 8.83
C ALA A 371 2.32 -39.57 8.16
N TYR A 372 2.46 -38.46 8.93
CA TYR A 372 2.89 -37.17 8.45
C TYR A 372 3.97 -36.59 9.37
N SER A 373 5.13 -37.20 9.34
CA SER A 373 6.29 -36.79 10.16
C SER A 373 7.10 -35.67 9.57
N ASP A 374 6.82 -35.28 8.31
CA ASP A 374 7.47 -34.16 7.63
C ASP A 374 6.55 -32.94 7.54
N HIS A 375 7.03 -31.88 6.92
CA HIS A 375 6.26 -30.66 6.74
C HIS A 375 5.06 -30.85 5.83
N ILE A 376 3.95 -30.20 6.18
CA ILE A 376 2.75 -30.08 5.38
C ILE A 376 2.62 -28.60 5.01
N GLY A 377 2.59 -28.26 3.71
CA GLY A 377 2.33 -26.92 3.24
C GLY A 377 0.84 -26.62 3.18
N GLY A 378 0.44 -25.44 3.59
CA GLY A 378 -0.89 -24.87 3.39
C GLY A 378 -0.95 -23.93 2.19
N ASP A 379 -2.12 -23.37 1.95
CA ASP A 379 -2.37 -22.31 0.97
C ASP A 379 -2.67 -21.01 1.70
N ASP A 380 -2.16 -19.87 1.20
CA ASP A 380 -2.57 -18.53 1.61
C ASP A 380 -3.75 -18.05 0.76
N ASN A 381 -4.39 -16.98 1.23
CA ASN A 381 -5.48 -16.32 0.51
C ASN A 381 -5.19 -14.82 0.47
N TYR A 382 -4.21 -14.43 -0.35
CA TYR A 382 -3.61 -13.09 -0.38
C TYR A 382 -4.64 -11.96 -0.34
N TYR A 383 -4.42 -11.00 0.58
CA TYR A 383 -5.27 -9.86 0.91
C TYR A 383 -6.60 -10.22 1.59
N ASN A 384 -6.95 -11.48 1.72
CA ASN A 384 -8.06 -11.94 2.52
C ASN A 384 -7.57 -12.38 3.91
N ASN A 385 -8.47 -12.42 4.89
CA ASN A 385 -8.16 -12.92 6.22
C ASN A 385 -9.41 -13.53 6.85
N TYR A 386 -9.24 -14.53 7.69
CA TYR A 386 -10.37 -15.21 8.33
C TYR A 386 -11.13 -14.28 9.30
N VAL A 387 -10.42 -13.46 10.07
CA VAL A 387 -10.98 -12.57 11.10
C VAL A 387 -11.32 -11.19 10.53
N TYR A 388 -10.39 -10.58 9.79
CA TYR A 388 -10.51 -9.23 9.25
C TYR A 388 -11.12 -9.23 7.84
N THR A 389 -11.56 -8.05 7.40
CA THR A 389 -12.14 -7.84 6.05
C THR A 389 -11.07 -7.71 4.95
N GLY A 390 -9.86 -8.20 5.24
CA GLY A 390 -8.74 -8.23 4.31
C GLY A 390 -7.96 -6.90 4.23
N TRP A 391 -6.90 -6.92 3.40
CA TRP A 391 -5.98 -5.79 3.25
C TRP A 391 -6.58 -4.68 2.40
N GLN A 392 -7.57 -3.98 2.97
CA GLN A 392 -8.33 -2.91 2.33
C GLN A 392 -8.59 -1.73 3.27
N HIS A 393 -8.84 -0.55 2.71
CA HIS A 393 -9.33 0.63 3.41
C HIS A 393 -10.34 1.36 2.52
N TRP A 394 -11.55 1.58 3.03
CA TRP A 394 -12.68 2.13 2.29
C TRP A 394 -13.06 1.31 1.04
N GLY A 395 -12.90 -0.01 1.11
CA GLY A 395 -13.20 -0.95 0.04
C GLY A 395 -12.19 -1.01 -1.10
N GLN A 396 -11.09 -0.28 -1.02
CA GLN A 396 -9.97 -0.38 -1.95
C GLN A 396 -8.81 -1.13 -1.30
N VAL A 397 -8.17 -2.05 -2.01
CA VAL A 397 -6.97 -2.75 -1.52
C VAL A 397 -5.86 -1.74 -1.24
N MET A 398 -5.14 -1.93 -0.13
CA MET A 398 -4.05 -1.05 0.29
C MET A 398 -2.73 -1.34 -0.41
N GLY A 399 -2.63 -2.47 -1.10
CA GLY A 399 -1.49 -2.86 -1.92
C GLY A 399 -1.74 -2.64 -3.41
N ASN A 400 -1.40 -3.64 -4.23
CA ASN A 400 -1.48 -3.57 -5.69
C ASN A 400 -2.93 -3.64 -6.20
N PRO A 401 -3.41 -2.69 -7.02
CA PRO A 401 -4.80 -2.63 -7.49
C PRO A 401 -5.20 -3.74 -8.47
N LEU A 402 -4.25 -4.55 -8.95
CA LEU A 402 -4.56 -5.73 -9.78
C LEU A 402 -5.24 -6.84 -8.97
N TYR A 403 -5.08 -6.85 -7.64
CA TYR A 403 -5.96 -7.59 -6.74
C TYR A 403 -7.32 -6.90 -6.71
N ARG A 404 -8.37 -7.62 -7.10
CA ARG A 404 -9.70 -7.04 -7.28
C ARG A 404 -10.27 -6.50 -5.97
N SER A 405 -10.32 -5.18 -5.84
CA SER A 405 -10.82 -4.50 -4.63
C SER A 405 -12.26 -4.90 -4.28
N PRO A 406 -12.61 -4.98 -2.98
CA PRO A 406 -13.98 -5.29 -2.55
C PRO A 406 -15.08 -4.40 -3.13
N LEU A 407 -14.80 -3.16 -3.49
CA LEU A 407 -15.77 -2.27 -4.14
C LEU A 407 -16.34 -2.80 -5.45
N TYR A 408 -15.65 -3.74 -6.12
CA TYR A 408 -16.17 -4.41 -7.32
C TYR A 408 -17.19 -5.52 -7.02
N ASN A 409 -17.39 -5.89 -5.75
CA ASN A 409 -18.27 -6.99 -5.38
C ASN A 409 -19.71 -6.50 -5.25
N GLU A 410 -20.55 -6.83 -6.23
CA GLU A 410 -21.97 -6.46 -6.26
C GLU A 410 -22.80 -7.22 -5.21
N ASP A 411 -22.29 -8.35 -4.72
CA ASP A 411 -22.90 -9.18 -3.68
C ASP A 411 -22.73 -8.63 -2.26
N GLY A 412 -22.05 -7.49 -2.09
CA GLY A 412 -21.81 -6.87 -0.79
C GLY A 412 -20.81 -7.64 0.09
N THR A 413 -20.00 -8.53 -0.47
CA THR A 413 -18.92 -9.18 0.28
C THR A 413 -17.68 -8.29 0.33
N ILE A 414 -17.12 -8.09 1.54
CA ILE A 414 -15.87 -7.34 1.72
C ILE A 414 -14.72 -8.34 1.67
N ARG A 415 -14.37 -8.77 0.45
CA ARG A 415 -13.25 -9.69 0.17
C ARG A 415 -12.60 -9.36 -1.16
N VAL A 416 -11.38 -9.78 -1.34
CA VAL A 416 -10.68 -9.79 -2.63
C VAL A 416 -11.09 -11.07 -3.37
N ALA A 417 -11.95 -10.94 -4.37
CA ALA A 417 -12.53 -12.07 -5.10
C ALA A 417 -11.59 -12.64 -6.19
N ASN A 418 -10.51 -11.94 -6.52
CA ASN A 418 -9.47 -12.42 -7.42
C ASN A 418 -8.10 -12.01 -6.88
N ASN A 419 -7.37 -12.96 -6.33
CA ASN A 419 -6.02 -12.79 -5.82
C ASN A 419 -5.01 -13.74 -6.48
N ARG A 420 -5.48 -14.77 -7.19
CA ARG A 420 -4.65 -15.69 -7.96
C ARG A 420 -4.63 -15.25 -9.41
N MET A 421 -3.49 -14.74 -9.87
CA MET A 421 -3.42 -14.15 -11.21
C MET A 421 -2.02 -14.20 -11.81
N VAL A 422 -1.98 -13.93 -13.12
CA VAL A 422 -0.79 -13.53 -13.85
C VAL A 422 -1.11 -12.23 -14.58
N ALA A 423 -0.24 -11.24 -14.49
CA ALA A 423 -0.42 -9.98 -15.20
C ALA A 423 0.88 -9.47 -15.82
N TRP A 424 0.74 -8.83 -16.98
CA TRP A 424 1.77 -8.02 -17.61
C TRP A 424 1.34 -6.58 -17.58
N HIS A 425 2.24 -5.69 -17.19
CA HIS A 425 1.98 -4.27 -17.16
C HIS A 425 3.08 -3.48 -17.87
N LEU A 426 2.67 -2.49 -18.65
CA LEU A 426 3.52 -1.53 -19.34
C LEU A 426 3.12 -0.12 -18.93
N GLY A 427 4.08 0.66 -18.48
CA GLY A 427 3.95 2.09 -18.24
C GLY A 427 4.94 2.86 -19.11
N LEU A 428 4.49 3.91 -19.78
CA LEU A 428 5.31 4.80 -20.60
C LEU A 428 5.00 6.24 -20.22
N SER A 429 6.01 7.10 -20.18
CA SER A 429 5.81 8.55 -20.05
C SER A 429 6.85 9.36 -20.83
N GLY A 430 6.51 10.61 -21.11
CA GLY A 430 7.38 11.55 -21.78
C GLY A 430 6.93 13.00 -21.60
N ASP A 431 7.87 13.91 -21.86
CA ASP A 431 7.68 15.36 -21.83
C ASP A 431 8.00 15.96 -23.20
N PRO A 432 7.13 15.74 -24.22
CA PRO A 432 7.39 16.21 -25.58
C PRO A 432 7.55 17.74 -25.67
N LEU A 433 6.96 18.46 -24.73
CA LEU A 433 7.14 19.90 -24.51
C LEU A 433 7.40 20.16 -23.03
N PRO A 434 8.11 21.22 -22.65
CA PRO A 434 8.34 21.57 -21.24
C PRO A 434 7.06 21.77 -20.42
N SER A 435 5.94 22.06 -21.08
CA SER A 435 4.62 22.26 -20.46
C SER A 435 3.70 21.08 -20.60
N LEU A 436 4.07 20.04 -21.33
CA LEU A 436 3.19 18.90 -21.66
C LEU A 436 3.86 17.60 -21.22
N HIS A 437 3.23 16.93 -20.28
CA HIS A 437 3.56 15.57 -19.83
C HIS A 437 2.49 14.60 -20.31
N TYR A 438 2.88 13.41 -20.74
CA TYR A 438 1.93 12.33 -21.00
C TYR A 438 2.36 11.03 -20.33
N ARG A 439 1.39 10.16 -20.04
CA ARG A 439 1.64 8.76 -19.66
C ARG A 439 0.62 7.82 -20.28
N VAL A 440 1.07 6.60 -20.52
CA VAL A 440 0.24 5.48 -20.98
C VAL A 440 0.48 4.30 -20.06
N LEU A 441 -0.58 3.68 -19.57
CA LEU A 441 -0.54 2.43 -18.83
C LEU A 441 -1.33 1.39 -19.61
N ALA A 442 -0.77 0.18 -19.75
CA ALA A 442 -1.45 -0.95 -20.36
C ALA A 442 -1.21 -2.20 -19.53
N THR A 443 -2.27 -2.93 -19.19
CA THR A 443 -2.19 -4.15 -18.40
C THR A 443 -3.00 -5.25 -19.01
N TYR A 444 -2.41 -6.42 -19.15
CA TYR A 444 -3.11 -7.65 -19.50
C TYR A 444 -3.05 -8.60 -18.31
N GLN A 445 -4.21 -9.04 -17.82
CA GLN A 445 -4.34 -9.84 -16.62
C GLN A 445 -5.16 -11.11 -16.90
N THR A 446 -4.73 -12.23 -16.32
CA THR A 446 -5.47 -13.49 -16.26
C THR A 446 -5.77 -13.79 -14.79
N GLY A 447 -7.02 -13.73 -14.39
CA GLY A 447 -7.50 -14.04 -13.05
C GLY A 447 -8.05 -15.46 -12.95
N LEU A 448 -7.84 -16.09 -11.79
CA LEU A 448 -8.26 -17.45 -11.46
C LEU A 448 -9.24 -17.51 -10.28
N GLY A 449 -9.61 -16.38 -9.69
CA GLY A 449 -10.34 -16.30 -8.43
C GLY A 449 -9.43 -16.45 -7.22
N THR A 450 -9.90 -17.11 -6.19
CA THR A 450 -9.13 -17.51 -4.99
C THR A 450 -8.99 -19.04 -4.93
N TYR A 451 -8.31 -19.60 -3.94
CA TYR A 451 -8.33 -21.05 -3.70
C TYR A 451 -9.69 -21.52 -3.20
N ASP A 452 -10.34 -20.73 -2.31
CA ASP A 452 -11.63 -21.09 -1.73
C ASP A 452 -12.79 -20.92 -2.72
N ASP A 453 -12.65 -20.00 -3.70
CA ASP A 453 -13.68 -19.67 -4.69
C ASP A 453 -13.02 -19.45 -6.07
N PRO A 454 -12.55 -20.54 -6.70
CA PRO A 454 -11.89 -20.46 -7.99
C PRO A 454 -12.91 -20.19 -9.11
N PHE A 455 -12.52 -19.40 -10.09
CA PHE A 455 -13.33 -19.22 -11.28
C PHE A 455 -13.44 -20.54 -12.07
N VAL A 456 -14.62 -20.83 -12.60
CA VAL A 456 -14.86 -22.03 -13.43
C VAL A 456 -13.89 -22.12 -14.61
N SER A 457 -13.48 -20.98 -15.14
CA SER A 457 -12.44 -20.86 -16.17
C SER A 457 -11.66 -19.56 -15.97
N PRO A 458 -10.38 -19.50 -16.38
CA PRO A 458 -9.60 -18.28 -16.30
C PRO A 458 -10.33 -17.09 -16.92
N GLN A 459 -10.35 -15.95 -16.24
CA GLN A 459 -10.95 -14.71 -16.72
C GLN A 459 -9.85 -13.74 -17.15
N TYR A 460 -9.98 -13.17 -18.32
CA TYR A 460 -9.01 -12.26 -18.92
C TYR A 460 -9.51 -10.82 -18.82
N ASN A 461 -8.58 -9.89 -18.68
CA ASN A 461 -8.86 -8.47 -18.72
C ASN A 461 -7.68 -7.70 -19.34
N PHE A 462 -8.01 -6.74 -20.21
CA PHE A 462 -7.08 -5.75 -20.69
C PHE A 462 -7.51 -4.37 -20.19
N SER A 463 -6.59 -3.62 -19.58
CA SER A 463 -6.84 -2.28 -19.06
C SER A 463 -5.86 -1.29 -19.65
N LEU A 464 -6.35 -0.15 -20.15
CA LEU A 464 -5.57 0.92 -20.77
C LEU A 464 -5.87 2.26 -20.12
N LEU A 465 -4.83 3.10 -19.97
CA LEU A 465 -4.91 4.53 -19.70
C LEU A 465 -4.07 5.29 -20.72
N ALA A 466 -4.61 6.37 -21.26
CA ALA A 466 -3.86 7.43 -21.90
C ALA A 466 -4.16 8.76 -21.21
N GLU A 467 -3.15 9.41 -20.66
CA GLU A 467 -3.29 10.65 -19.88
C GLU A 467 -2.34 11.72 -20.40
N MET A 468 -2.81 12.96 -20.43
CA MET A 468 -2.01 14.15 -20.72
C MET A 468 -2.21 15.19 -19.64
N ALA A 469 -1.12 15.81 -19.19
CA ALA A 469 -1.11 16.91 -18.23
C ALA A 469 -0.41 18.12 -18.84
N TRP A 470 -1.16 19.21 -18.97
CA TRP A 470 -0.66 20.45 -19.56
C TRP A 470 -0.51 21.52 -18.47
N GLN A 471 0.72 22.00 -18.28
CA GLN A 471 1.05 23.13 -17.43
C GLN A 471 0.75 24.42 -18.23
N LEU A 472 -0.27 25.17 -17.83
CA LEU A 472 -0.67 26.39 -18.49
C LEU A 472 0.22 27.57 -18.03
N CYS A 473 -0.30 28.47 -17.24
CA CYS A 473 0.42 29.61 -16.72
C CYS A 473 0.08 29.84 -15.23
N GLN A 474 0.97 30.53 -14.52
CA GLN A 474 0.70 30.99 -13.14
C GLN A 474 0.18 29.88 -12.18
N GLY A 475 0.68 28.65 -12.31
CA GLY A 475 0.30 27.51 -11.47
C GLY A 475 -1.03 26.84 -11.83
N TRP A 476 -1.61 27.13 -12.98
CA TRP A 476 -2.73 26.38 -13.55
C TRP A 476 -2.24 25.18 -14.34
N SER A 477 -2.90 24.04 -14.18
CA SER A 477 -2.70 22.87 -15.02
C SER A 477 -4.05 22.24 -15.40
N LEU A 478 -4.08 21.66 -16.60
CA LEU A 478 -5.20 20.88 -17.11
C LEU A 478 -4.72 19.45 -17.31
N ARG A 479 -5.51 18.47 -16.84
CA ARG A 479 -5.23 17.06 -17.07
C ARG A 479 -6.45 16.41 -17.71
N GLY A 480 -6.22 15.67 -18.79
CA GLY A 480 -7.21 14.86 -19.47
C GLY A 480 -6.75 13.42 -19.54
N ALA A 481 -7.64 12.47 -19.28
CA ALA A 481 -7.34 11.06 -19.36
C ALA A 481 -8.49 10.29 -20.02
N PHE A 482 -8.13 9.28 -20.80
CA PHE A 482 -9.01 8.25 -21.31
C PHE A 482 -8.59 6.90 -20.72
N GLY A 483 -9.55 6.12 -20.27
CA GLY A 483 -9.32 4.77 -19.77
C GLY A 483 -10.29 3.78 -20.38
N MET A 484 -9.87 2.52 -20.51
CA MET A 484 -10.74 1.42 -20.91
C MET A 484 -10.34 0.11 -20.21
N ASP A 485 -11.32 -0.73 -19.97
CA ASP A 485 -11.17 -2.14 -19.64
C ASP A 485 -11.91 -2.98 -20.66
N GLN A 486 -11.37 -4.16 -20.98
CA GLN A 486 -12.03 -5.13 -21.83
C GLN A 486 -11.78 -6.53 -21.27
N GLY A 487 -12.85 -7.23 -20.90
CA GLY A 487 -12.77 -8.60 -20.40
C GLY A 487 -13.79 -8.91 -19.32
N LYS A 488 -13.74 -10.16 -18.84
CA LYS A 488 -14.73 -10.67 -17.87
C LYS A 488 -14.38 -10.37 -16.41
N LEU A 489 -13.12 -10.01 -16.12
CA LEU A 489 -12.66 -9.82 -14.74
C LEU A 489 -13.16 -8.49 -14.14
N LEU A 490 -13.15 -7.41 -14.94
CA LEU A 490 -13.57 -6.06 -14.56
C LEU A 490 -14.74 -5.54 -15.41
N GLY A 491 -15.22 -6.30 -16.39
CA GLY A 491 -16.23 -5.86 -17.35
C GLY A 491 -15.64 -5.05 -18.51
N ASP A 492 -16.51 -4.70 -19.46
CA ASP A 492 -16.16 -3.85 -20.60
C ASP A 492 -16.50 -2.39 -20.27
N ASN A 493 -15.47 -1.61 -19.95
CA ASN A 493 -15.60 -0.24 -19.49
C ASN A 493 -14.79 0.72 -20.37
N TYR A 494 -15.28 1.94 -20.49
CA TYR A 494 -14.53 3.05 -21.08
C TYR A 494 -14.89 4.35 -20.37
N GLY A 495 -13.97 5.29 -20.29
CA GLY A 495 -14.25 6.53 -19.58
C GLY A 495 -13.26 7.63 -19.88
N VAL A 496 -13.68 8.84 -19.57
CA VAL A 496 -12.86 10.04 -19.64
C VAL A 496 -12.84 10.73 -18.27
N GLN A 497 -11.69 11.32 -17.95
CA GLN A 497 -11.51 12.09 -16.73
C GLN A 497 -10.85 13.42 -17.08
N LEU A 498 -11.40 14.50 -16.55
CA LEU A 498 -10.86 15.85 -16.70
C LEU A 498 -10.60 16.45 -15.32
N SER A 499 -9.43 17.09 -15.16
CA SER A 499 -9.07 17.80 -13.94
C SER A 499 -8.46 19.14 -14.26
N ILE A 500 -8.89 20.17 -13.52
CA ILE A 500 -8.28 21.50 -13.52
C ILE A 500 -7.69 21.72 -12.14
N VAL A 501 -6.41 22.06 -12.09
CA VAL A 501 -5.68 22.29 -10.86
C VAL A 501 -5.09 23.70 -10.84
N LYS A 502 -5.25 24.36 -9.72
CA LYS A 502 -4.54 25.59 -9.37
C LYS A 502 -3.66 25.32 -8.16
N SER A 503 -2.38 25.55 -8.28
CA SER A 503 -1.43 25.42 -7.19
C SER A 503 -0.49 26.61 -7.12
N GLY A 504 0.10 26.85 -5.96
CA GLY A 504 1.04 27.93 -5.75
C GLY A 504 1.52 28.00 -4.31
N ILE A 505 2.26 29.07 -4.04
CA ILE A 505 2.74 29.40 -2.70
C ILE A 505 2.06 30.72 -2.31
N PHE A 506 1.50 30.80 -1.11
CA PHE A 506 0.99 32.09 -0.61
C PHE A 506 2.17 33.05 -0.50
N ALA A 507 2.10 34.14 -1.26
CA ALA A 507 3.03 35.26 -1.09
C ALA A 507 2.84 35.88 0.31
N LYS A 508 3.95 36.32 0.91
CA LYS A 508 3.93 37.15 2.11
C LYS A 508 3.28 38.46 1.83
#